data_51c69793bb4add3bd53181ce75101ef8
#
_entry.id   51c69793bb4add3bd53181ce75101ef8
#
_cell.length_a   1.000
_cell.length_b   1.000
_cell.length_c   1.000
_cell.angle_alpha   90.00
_cell.angle_beta   90.00
_cell.angle_gamma   90.00
#
_symmetry.space_group_name_H-M   'P 1'
#
loop_
_entity.id
_entity.type
_entity.pdbx_description
1 polymer ?
#
loop_
_entity_poly.entity_id
_entity_poly.type
_entity_poly.pdbx_seq_one_letter_code
_entity_poly.pdbx_strand_id
1 'polypeptide(L)'
;AGESSTSDQMRQRLAAGAWPPVLVFAEGTTSNGSGILEFRTGAFVAAAPVLAVSLRYASPSGFDLCWTDQASTPRHAMRMLCEPSKVALIALAPLHHPTKAEAAVPSEYAAAVRRTMAKNLPQPPEGLTGRTTRTLWDGWDYAKVRAFWAAENENYERQNAS
;
A
#
# COMPACT_ATOMS: atom_id res chain seq x y z
N ALA A 1 1.57 19.94 28.10
CA ALA A 1 1.21 20.14 26.70
C ALA A 1 0.91 18.75 26.12
N GLY A 2 -0.37 18.48 25.81
CA GLY A 2 -0.75 17.21 25.19
C GLY A 2 -0.18 17.14 23.78
N GLU A 3 0.41 15.99 23.40
CA GLU A 3 0.84 15.76 22.02
C GLU A 3 -0.38 15.85 21.10
N SER A 4 -0.32 16.75 20.12
CA SER A 4 -1.35 16.84 19.08
C SER A 4 -1.32 15.55 18.27
N SER A 5 -2.50 14.99 17.96
CA SER A 5 -2.58 13.75 17.17
C SER A 5 -1.95 13.99 15.78
N THR A 6 -1.42 12.92 15.16
CA THR A 6 -0.87 13.00 13.79
C THR A 6 -1.87 13.59 12.80
N SER A 7 -3.16 13.29 12.99
CA SER A 7 -4.25 13.85 12.17
C SER A 7 -4.41 15.35 12.34
N ASP A 8 -4.24 15.88 13.55
CA ASP A 8 -4.32 17.31 13.82
C ASP A 8 -3.12 18.06 13.24
N GLN A 9 -1.93 17.49 13.36
CA GLN A 9 -0.73 18.02 12.72
C GLN A 9 -0.87 18.08 11.21
N MET A 10 -1.45 17.05 10.60
CA MET A 10 -1.73 17.02 9.16
C MET A 10 -2.73 18.11 8.76
N ARG A 11 -3.85 18.25 9.49
CA ARG A 11 -4.82 19.34 9.25
C ARG A 11 -4.18 20.71 9.31
N GLN A 12 -3.36 20.97 10.33
CA GLN A 12 -2.66 22.25 10.48
C GLN A 12 -1.72 22.52 9.30
N ARG A 13 -0.94 21.54 8.86
CA ARG A 13 -0.04 21.67 7.71
C ARG A 13 -0.79 21.97 6.42
N LEU A 14 -1.88 21.25 6.16
CA LEU A 14 -2.70 21.45 4.98
C LEU A 14 -3.41 22.82 5.00
N ALA A 15 -3.90 23.26 6.16
CA ALA A 15 -4.53 24.57 6.31
C ALA A 15 -3.55 25.73 6.13
N ALA A 16 -2.30 25.57 6.52
CA ALA A 16 -1.27 26.61 6.38
C ALA A 16 -0.89 26.89 4.92
N GLY A 17 -1.12 25.96 3.97
CA GLY A 17 -0.88 26.15 2.54
C GLY A 17 0.57 26.37 2.11
N ALA A 18 1.49 26.49 3.05
CA ALA A 18 2.91 26.82 2.83
C ALA A 18 3.83 25.59 2.75
N TRP A 19 3.28 24.39 2.98
CA TRP A 19 4.05 23.16 3.03
C TRP A 19 3.96 22.39 1.71
N PRO A 20 5.02 21.62 1.37
CA PRO A 20 4.92 20.68 0.25
C PRO A 20 3.83 19.62 0.51
N PRO A 21 3.35 18.94 -0.54
CA PRO A 21 2.37 17.85 -0.40
C PRO A 21 2.81 16.82 0.65
N VAL A 22 1.85 16.34 1.42
CA VAL A 22 2.10 15.30 2.45
C VAL A 22 1.97 13.93 1.81
N LEU A 23 3.02 13.12 1.87
CA LEU A 23 2.98 11.71 1.45
C LEU A 23 2.48 10.84 2.62
N VAL A 24 1.47 10.02 2.34
CA VAL A 24 0.88 9.11 3.32
C VAL A 24 0.77 7.71 2.73
N PHE A 25 1.26 6.71 3.46
CA PHE A 25 1.01 5.30 3.15
C PHE A 25 -0.32 4.89 3.77
N ALA A 26 -1.39 4.98 2.98
CA ALA A 26 -2.77 4.89 3.46
C ALA A 26 -3.14 3.51 4.04
N GLU A 27 -2.50 2.42 3.61
CA GLU A 27 -2.70 1.07 4.15
C GLU A 27 -2.16 0.94 5.60
N GLY A 28 -1.21 1.80 5.99
CA GLY A 28 -0.64 1.84 7.34
C GLY A 28 0.16 0.59 7.74
N THR A 29 0.43 -0.30 6.79
CA THR A 29 1.25 -1.50 6.97
C THR A 29 1.84 -1.93 5.63
N THR A 30 2.81 -2.84 5.68
CA THR A 30 3.34 -3.53 4.50
C THR A 30 2.49 -4.75 4.18
N SER A 31 2.33 -5.05 2.90
CA SER A 31 1.66 -6.25 2.40
C SER A 31 2.49 -6.90 1.29
N ASN A 32 2.16 -8.13 0.91
CA ASN A 32 2.80 -8.79 -0.23
C ASN A 32 2.33 -8.24 -1.59
N GLY A 33 1.47 -7.25 -1.56
CA GLY A 33 0.96 -6.63 -2.77
C GLY A 33 -0.06 -7.47 -3.56
N SER A 34 -0.53 -8.60 -3.03
CA SER A 34 -1.61 -9.38 -3.68
C SER A 34 -2.99 -8.76 -3.51
N GLY A 35 -3.15 -7.87 -2.53
CA GLY A 35 -4.37 -7.11 -2.32
C GLY A 35 -4.08 -5.67 -1.90
N ILE A 36 -5.08 -4.82 -1.98
CA ILE A 36 -5.08 -3.47 -1.42
C ILE A 36 -5.91 -3.50 -0.15
N LEU A 37 -5.27 -3.24 0.98
CA LEU A 37 -5.92 -3.22 2.29
C LEU A 37 -6.88 -2.03 2.42
N GLU A 38 -7.69 -2.05 3.46
CA GLU A 38 -8.49 -0.88 3.83
C GLU A 38 -7.59 0.27 4.24
N PHE A 39 -7.88 1.45 3.70
CA PHE A 39 -7.12 2.64 4.02
C PHE A 39 -7.48 3.19 5.40
N ARG A 40 -6.46 3.56 6.14
CA ARG A 40 -6.63 4.25 7.41
C ARG A 40 -7.22 5.63 7.21
N THR A 41 -8.26 5.94 7.95
CA THR A 41 -9.03 7.20 7.80
C THR A 41 -8.24 8.44 8.17
N GLY A 42 -7.17 8.33 8.94
CA GLY A 42 -6.35 9.46 9.39
C GLY A 42 -5.84 10.37 8.25
N ALA A 43 -5.54 9.81 7.08
CA ALA A 43 -5.11 10.57 5.91
C ALA A 43 -6.24 11.41 5.27
N PHE A 44 -7.50 11.07 5.55
CA PHE A 44 -8.68 11.62 4.88
C PHE A 44 -9.49 12.60 5.77
N VAL A 45 -9.16 12.70 7.05
CA VAL A 45 -9.88 13.57 8.02
C VAL A 45 -9.76 15.07 7.71
N ALA A 46 -8.78 15.47 6.92
CA ALA A 46 -8.61 16.86 6.50
C ALA A 46 -9.46 17.23 5.28
N ALA A 47 -10.12 16.27 4.64
CA ALA A 47 -10.90 16.44 3.41
C ALA A 47 -10.16 17.23 2.30
N ALA A 48 -8.84 17.15 2.26
CA ALA A 48 -8.01 17.77 1.25
C ALA A 48 -7.99 16.92 -0.03
N PRO A 49 -7.73 17.52 -1.22
CA PRO A 49 -7.56 16.74 -2.45
C PRO A 49 -6.44 15.71 -2.34
N VAL A 50 -6.65 14.51 -2.88
CA VAL A 50 -5.71 13.39 -2.81
C VAL A 50 -5.30 12.93 -4.20
N LEU A 51 -4.00 12.86 -4.44
CA LEU A 51 -3.41 12.18 -5.59
C LEU A 51 -3.03 10.75 -5.16
N ALA A 52 -3.79 9.77 -5.61
CA ALA A 52 -3.46 8.38 -5.31
C ALA A 52 -2.32 7.90 -6.21
N VAL A 53 -1.28 7.36 -5.59
CA VAL A 53 -0.08 6.85 -6.28
C VAL A 53 0.03 5.36 -6.02
N SER A 54 -0.03 4.57 -7.06
CA SER A 54 0.18 3.12 -6.99
C SER A 54 1.62 2.79 -7.31
N LEU A 55 2.24 2.00 -6.45
CA LEU A 55 3.60 1.50 -6.63
C LEU A 55 3.56 -0.02 -6.78
N ARG A 56 4.26 -0.52 -7.79
CA ARG A 56 4.40 -1.95 -8.05
C ARG A 56 5.83 -2.29 -8.39
N TYR A 57 6.30 -3.41 -7.85
CA TYR A 57 7.61 -3.95 -8.18
C TYR A 57 7.48 -5.15 -9.11
N ALA A 58 8.44 -5.28 -10.02
CA ALA A 58 8.59 -6.41 -10.91
C ALA A 58 10.07 -6.76 -11.08
N SER A 59 10.36 -8.03 -11.35
CA SER A 59 11.71 -8.50 -11.63
C SER A 59 11.68 -9.58 -12.73
N PRO A 60 12.78 -9.78 -13.50
CA PRO A 60 12.87 -10.83 -14.51
C PRO A 60 12.82 -12.24 -13.92
N SER A 61 13.35 -12.43 -12.71
CA SER A 61 13.35 -13.73 -12.01
C SER A 61 11.99 -14.10 -11.40
N GLY A 62 11.03 -13.17 -11.38
CA GLY A 62 9.77 -13.33 -10.66
C GLY A 62 9.89 -13.24 -9.15
N PHE A 63 11.07 -12.86 -8.63
CA PHE A 63 11.23 -12.67 -7.20
C PHE A 63 10.36 -11.52 -6.69
N ASP A 64 9.57 -11.78 -5.66
CA ASP A 64 8.76 -10.76 -5.02
C ASP A 64 9.64 -9.87 -4.15
N LEU A 65 9.75 -8.60 -4.55
CA LEU A 65 10.55 -7.59 -3.85
C LEU A 65 9.82 -7.01 -2.63
N CYS A 66 8.53 -7.32 -2.48
CA CYS A 66 7.77 -6.83 -1.34
C CYS A 66 8.29 -7.48 -0.06
N TRP A 67 8.50 -6.65 0.95
CA TRP A 67 8.85 -7.13 2.27
C TRP A 67 7.67 -7.85 2.88
N THR A 68 7.88 -9.10 3.26
CA THR A 68 6.90 -9.93 3.94
C THR A 68 7.56 -10.57 5.15
N ASP A 69 6.79 -10.81 6.21
CA ASP A 69 7.30 -11.51 7.41
C ASP A 69 7.75 -12.97 7.13
N GLN A 70 7.64 -13.40 5.88
CA GLN A 70 7.82 -14.78 5.45
C GLN A 70 9.29 -15.23 5.35
N ALA A 71 10.19 -14.32 5.14
CA ALA A 71 11.60 -14.69 5.12
C ALA A 71 12.31 -14.06 6.31
N SER A 72 13.29 -14.76 6.88
CA SER A 72 14.18 -14.09 7.81
C SER A 72 14.78 -12.87 7.09
N THR A 73 14.81 -11.75 7.77
CA THR A 73 15.34 -10.47 7.26
C THR A 73 16.64 -10.62 6.45
N PRO A 74 17.67 -11.34 6.95
CA PRO A 74 18.94 -11.48 6.20
C PRO A 74 18.77 -12.30 4.92
N ARG A 75 17.92 -13.31 4.90
CA ARG A 75 17.68 -14.13 3.70
C ARG A 75 16.96 -13.32 2.61
N HIS A 76 15.95 -12.53 2.98
CA HIS A 76 15.24 -11.65 2.04
C HIS A 76 16.18 -10.57 1.48
N ALA A 77 16.96 -9.93 2.35
CA ALA A 77 17.96 -8.94 1.94
C ALA A 77 19.00 -9.53 0.98
N MET A 78 19.51 -10.73 1.27
CA MET A 78 20.46 -11.40 0.39
C MET A 78 19.84 -11.71 -0.98
N ARG A 79 18.61 -12.21 -1.03
CA ARG A 79 17.90 -12.44 -2.30
C ARG A 79 17.67 -11.15 -3.07
N MET A 80 17.30 -10.07 -2.37
CA MET A 80 17.20 -8.75 -3.01
C MET A 80 18.51 -8.26 -3.60
N LEU A 81 19.65 -8.50 -2.94
CA LEU A 81 20.97 -8.14 -3.46
C LEU A 81 21.38 -8.98 -4.67
N CYS A 82 20.97 -10.25 -4.70
CA CYS A 82 21.26 -11.15 -5.83
C CYS A 82 20.36 -10.92 -7.05
N GLU A 83 19.27 -10.16 -6.93
CA GLU A 83 18.41 -9.85 -8.06
C GLU A 83 19.11 -8.88 -9.03
N PRO A 84 19.38 -9.26 -10.29
CA PRO A 84 20.20 -8.47 -11.21
C PRO A 84 19.53 -7.16 -11.64
N SER A 85 18.21 -7.16 -11.72
CA SER A 85 17.45 -5.94 -12.05
C SER A 85 16.13 -5.88 -11.30
N LYS A 86 15.72 -4.67 -10.99
CA LYS A 86 14.47 -4.38 -10.28
C LYS A 86 13.78 -3.23 -10.97
N VAL A 87 12.50 -3.36 -11.21
CA VAL A 87 11.70 -2.32 -11.85
C VAL A 87 10.60 -1.89 -10.86
N ALA A 88 10.51 -0.59 -10.63
CA ALA A 88 9.41 0.01 -9.91
C ALA A 88 8.47 0.71 -10.91
N LEU A 89 7.24 0.28 -10.97
CA LEU A 89 6.21 0.87 -11.80
C LEU A 89 5.36 1.80 -10.94
N ILE A 90 5.25 3.05 -11.36
CA ILE A 90 4.49 4.07 -10.64
C ILE A 90 3.32 4.50 -11.53
N ALA A 91 2.11 4.41 -11.02
CA ALA A 91 0.93 4.94 -11.69
C ALA A 91 0.28 6.02 -10.82
N LEU A 92 -0.01 7.15 -11.45
CA LEU A 92 -0.71 8.28 -10.85
C LEU A 92 -2.18 8.19 -11.25
N ALA A 93 -3.08 8.14 -10.29
CA ALA A 93 -4.51 8.29 -10.55
C ALA A 93 -4.86 9.78 -10.75
N PRO A 94 -6.01 10.10 -11.34
CA PRO A 94 -6.49 11.47 -11.36
C PRO A 94 -6.60 12.06 -9.96
N LEU A 95 -6.32 13.36 -9.83
CA LEU A 95 -6.49 14.08 -8.57
C LEU A 95 -7.95 13.98 -8.12
N HIS A 96 -8.17 13.41 -6.95
CA HIS A 96 -9.50 13.24 -6.38
C HIS A 96 -9.83 14.41 -5.43
N HIS A 97 -10.82 15.19 -5.79
CA HIS A 97 -11.41 16.20 -4.93
C HIS A 97 -12.59 15.56 -4.18
N PRO A 98 -12.62 15.61 -2.84
CA PRO A 98 -13.70 14.99 -2.09
C PRO A 98 -15.04 15.67 -2.37
N THR A 99 -16.06 14.88 -2.56
CA THR A 99 -17.46 15.38 -2.56
C THR A 99 -17.86 15.82 -1.16
N LYS A 100 -18.99 16.51 -1.03
CA LYS A 100 -19.52 16.92 0.29
C LYS A 100 -19.77 15.71 1.21
N ALA A 101 -20.23 14.59 0.65
CA ALA A 101 -20.48 13.35 1.39
C ALA A 101 -19.15 12.73 1.87
N GLU A 102 -18.17 12.62 1.00
CA GLU A 102 -16.83 12.10 1.33
C GLU A 102 -16.10 12.99 2.35
N ALA A 103 -16.24 14.31 2.25
CA ALA A 103 -15.66 15.24 3.21
C ALA A 103 -16.28 15.10 4.61
N ALA A 104 -17.56 14.72 4.69
CA ALA A 104 -18.26 14.51 5.95
C ALA A 104 -17.89 13.16 6.61
N VAL A 105 -17.54 12.14 5.80
CA VAL A 105 -17.28 10.78 6.27
C VAL A 105 -15.93 10.28 5.75
N PRO A 106 -14.84 10.43 6.53
CA PRO A 106 -13.48 10.06 6.11
C PRO A 106 -13.31 8.61 5.64
N SER A 107 -14.12 7.68 6.14
CA SER A 107 -14.11 6.27 5.69
C SER A 107 -14.68 6.10 4.27
N GLU A 108 -15.70 6.87 3.90
CA GLU A 108 -16.24 6.87 2.53
C GLU A 108 -15.23 7.48 1.56
N TYR A 109 -14.58 8.58 1.96
CA TYR A 109 -13.50 9.17 1.19
C TYR A 109 -12.35 8.19 0.96
N ALA A 110 -11.87 7.55 2.02
CA ALA A 110 -10.83 6.52 1.95
C ALA A 110 -11.21 5.38 0.99
N ALA A 111 -12.46 4.89 1.08
CA ALA A 111 -12.95 3.83 0.20
C ALA A 111 -13.07 4.28 -1.27
N ALA A 112 -13.45 5.51 -1.55
CA ALA A 112 -13.51 6.06 -2.91
C ALA A 112 -12.12 6.17 -3.53
N VAL A 113 -11.14 6.71 -2.80
CA VAL A 113 -9.75 6.81 -3.26
C VAL A 113 -9.13 5.42 -3.47
N ARG A 114 -9.40 4.47 -2.58
CA ARG A 114 -8.95 3.09 -2.69
C ARG A 114 -9.49 2.42 -3.97
N ARG A 115 -10.78 2.60 -4.27
CA ARG A 115 -11.38 2.09 -5.53
C ARG A 115 -10.75 2.73 -6.77
N THR A 116 -10.47 4.03 -6.72
CA THR A 116 -9.80 4.75 -7.81
C THR A 116 -8.38 4.22 -8.02
N MET A 117 -7.63 3.99 -6.93
CA MET A 117 -6.30 3.40 -6.98
C MET A 117 -6.33 2.00 -7.60
N ALA A 118 -7.29 1.15 -7.21
CA ALA A 118 -7.41 -0.21 -7.74
C ALA A 118 -7.64 -0.26 -9.25
N LYS A 119 -8.37 0.71 -9.81
CA LYS A 119 -8.60 0.84 -11.26
C LYS A 119 -7.36 1.31 -12.03
N ASN A 120 -6.43 1.97 -11.36
CA ASN A 120 -5.26 2.59 -11.98
C ASN A 120 -3.94 1.87 -11.61
N LEU A 121 -4.00 0.56 -11.38
CA LEU A 121 -2.80 -0.22 -11.08
C LEU A 121 -1.93 -0.38 -12.34
N PRO A 122 -0.61 -0.14 -12.25
CA PRO A 122 0.28 -0.33 -13.38
C PRO A 122 0.42 -1.82 -13.72
N GLN A 123 0.48 -2.13 -15.01
CA GLN A 123 0.76 -3.48 -15.49
C GLN A 123 2.26 -3.66 -15.72
N PRO A 124 2.86 -4.81 -15.38
CA PRO A 124 4.26 -5.05 -15.68
C PRO A 124 4.46 -5.13 -17.21
N PRO A 125 5.60 -4.61 -17.72
CA PRO A 125 6.00 -4.82 -19.09
C PRO A 125 6.14 -6.29 -19.45
N GLU A 126 6.08 -6.60 -20.73
CA GLU A 126 6.33 -7.94 -21.26
C GLU A 126 7.70 -8.47 -20.82
N GLY A 127 7.77 -9.73 -20.41
CA GLY A 127 9.00 -10.36 -19.93
C GLY A 127 9.36 -10.06 -18.47
N LEU A 128 8.60 -9.22 -17.78
CA LEU A 128 8.75 -9.02 -16.34
C LEU A 128 7.61 -9.71 -15.59
N THR A 129 7.98 -10.50 -14.59
CA THR A 129 7.01 -11.11 -13.69
C THR A 129 6.84 -10.27 -12.43
N GLY A 130 5.62 -10.13 -12.03
CA GLY A 130 5.21 -9.47 -10.81
C GLY A 130 3.77 -9.86 -10.51
N ARG A 131 3.29 -9.66 -9.31
CA ARG A 131 1.89 -9.98 -8.98
C ARG A 131 0.95 -9.14 -9.85
N THR A 132 0.21 -9.80 -10.73
CA THR A 132 -0.60 -9.14 -11.76
C THR A 132 -1.97 -8.73 -11.28
N THR A 133 -2.51 -9.41 -10.29
CA THR A 133 -3.87 -9.18 -9.80
C THR A 133 -3.83 -8.65 -8.37
N ARG A 134 -4.44 -7.49 -8.15
CA ARG A 134 -4.69 -6.99 -6.80
C ARG A 134 -6.20 -6.93 -6.59
N THR A 135 -6.67 -7.73 -5.66
CA THR A 135 -8.05 -7.66 -5.18
C THR A 135 -8.18 -6.63 -4.08
N LEU A 136 -9.35 -6.05 -3.92
CA LEU A 136 -9.67 -5.26 -2.74
C LEU A 136 -9.93 -6.22 -1.58
N TRP A 137 -9.17 -6.09 -0.50
CA TRP A 137 -9.35 -6.87 0.70
C TRP A 137 -10.20 -6.11 1.70
N ASP A 138 -11.52 -6.25 1.55
CA ASP A 138 -12.48 -5.59 2.42
C ASP A 138 -12.55 -6.30 3.79
N GLY A 139 -12.57 -5.52 4.86
CA GLY A 139 -12.57 -6.03 6.23
C GLY A 139 -11.25 -6.66 6.69
N TRP A 140 -10.16 -6.44 5.97
CA TRP A 140 -8.81 -6.88 6.36
C TRP A 140 -8.08 -5.78 7.11
N ASP A 141 -7.80 -6.06 8.36
CA ASP A 141 -6.95 -5.26 9.23
C ASP A 141 -5.55 -5.89 9.35
N TYR A 142 -4.66 -5.23 10.07
CA TYR A 142 -3.29 -5.68 10.28
C TYR A 142 -3.22 -7.08 10.95
N ALA A 143 -4.12 -7.40 11.88
CA ALA A 143 -4.12 -8.68 12.57
C ALA A 143 -4.49 -9.83 11.62
N LYS A 144 -5.50 -9.63 10.78
CA LYS A 144 -5.89 -10.60 9.75
C LYS A 144 -4.80 -10.79 8.70
N VAL A 145 -4.13 -9.70 8.30
CA VAL A 145 -2.98 -9.77 7.39
C VAL A 145 -1.87 -10.61 8.01
N ARG A 146 -1.49 -10.38 9.25
CA ARG A 146 -0.46 -11.19 9.93
C ARG A 146 -0.83 -12.66 10.05
N ALA A 147 -2.08 -12.96 10.38
CA ALA A 147 -2.56 -14.34 10.47
C ALA A 147 -2.51 -15.07 9.11
N PHE A 148 -2.93 -14.39 8.04
CA PHE A 148 -2.82 -14.91 6.68
C PHE A 148 -1.38 -15.19 6.28
N TRP A 149 -0.45 -14.28 6.59
CA TRP A 149 0.97 -14.45 6.32
C TRP A 149 1.58 -15.63 7.08
N ALA A 150 1.23 -15.79 8.36
CA ALA A 150 1.71 -16.91 9.15
C ALA A 150 1.27 -18.25 8.55
N ALA A 151 0.00 -18.35 8.13
CA ALA A 151 -0.53 -19.56 7.49
C ALA A 151 0.13 -19.86 6.12
N GLU A 152 0.38 -18.84 5.30
CA GLU A 152 1.08 -19.02 4.02
C GLU A 152 2.55 -19.45 4.23
N ASN A 153 3.20 -18.98 5.28
CA ASN A 153 4.55 -19.39 5.62
C ASN A 153 4.66 -20.86 5.99
N GLU A 154 3.77 -21.33 6.85
CA GLU A 154 3.75 -22.75 7.22
C GLU A 154 3.55 -23.65 5.99
N ASN A 155 2.72 -23.21 5.03
CA ASN A 155 2.52 -23.95 3.79
C ASN A 155 3.78 -23.95 2.91
N TYR A 156 4.45 -22.81 2.81
CA TYR A 156 5.70 -22.70 2.05
C TYR A 156 6.83 -23.54 2.64
N GLU A 157 6.99 -23.54 3.96
CA GLU A 157 7.99 -24.35 4.64
C GLU A 157 7.70 -25.84 4.50
N ARG A 158 6.45 -26.27 4.60
CA ARG A 158 6.06 -27.68 4.36
C ARG A 158 6.35 -28.15 2.94
N GLN A 159 6.15 -27.31 1.93
CA GLN A 159 6.42 -27.64 0.53
C GLN A 159 7.90 -27.70 0.20
N ASN A 160 8.78 -27.03 0.94
CA ASN A 160 10.22 -26.97 0.70
C ASN A 160 11.03 -27.81 1.69
N ALA A 161 10.39 -28.54 2.60
CA ALA A 161 11.02 -29.46 3.56
C ALA A 161 11.02 -30.93 3.07
N SER A 162 10.45 -31.20 1.89
CA SER A 162 10.46 -32.48 1.17
C SER A 162 11.44 -32.42 0.01
#